data_a8d712260330b6448142caa386d7017a
#
_entry.id   a8d712260330b6448142caa386d7017a
#
_cell.length_a   1.000
_cell.length_b   1.000
_cell.length_c   1.000
_cell.angle_alpha   90.00
_cell.angle_beta   90.00
_cell.angle_gamma   90.00
#
_symmetry.space_group_name_H-M   'P 1'
#
loop_
_entity.id
_entity.type
_entity.pdbx_description
1 polymer ?
#
loop_
_entity_poly.entity_id
_entity_poly.type
_entity_poly.pdbx_seq_one_letter_code
_entity_poly.pdbx_strand_id
1 'polypeptide(L)'
;MTPNSIPMALTFDDVLLVPGSSSVLPSEVTLTTRLTAAIELRSPLLSAAMDTVTEHQTAIAMAREGGIGIIHKNMSIEEQAREEERVKKSESGMIIDPITVTRNQSVAEVQEIMATYRISGLPVLAGGHV
;
A
#
# COMPACT_ATOMS: atom_id res chain seq x y z
N MET A 1 -29.84 -38.75 18.55
CA MET A 1 -28.74 -37.93 18.04
C MET A 1 -29.19 -37.30 16.73
N THR A 2 -29.50 -36.02 16.73
CA THR A 2 -29.79 -35.28 15.50
C THR A 2 -28.53 -35.27 14.63
N PRO A 3 -28.62 -35.62 13.34
CA PRO A 3 -27.44 -35.55 12.46
C PRO A 3 -26.91 -34.12 12.49
N ASN A 4 -25.63 -33.98 12.75
CA ASN A 4 -24.88 -32.70 12.68
C ASN A 4 -25.10 -32.16 11.27
N SER A 5 -26.03 -31.25 11.08
CA SER A 5 -26.23 -30.60 9.80
C SER A 5 -25.00 -29.72 9.56
N ILE A 6 -24.23 -30.04 8.53
CA ILE A 6 -23.16 -29.17 8.07
C ILE A 6 -23.79 -27.82 7.70
N PRO A 7 -23.35 -26.70 8.29
CA PRO A 7 -23.89 -25.41 7.92
C PRO A 7 -23.62 -25.12 6.45
N MET A 8 -24.65 -24.72 5.73
CA MET A 8 -24.51 -24.29 4.33
C MET A 8 -23.92 -22.90 4.28
N ALA A 9 -22.91 -22.71 3.43
CA ALA A 9 -22.34 -21.43 3.11
C ALA A 9 -22.34 -21.24 1.59
N LEU A 10 -22.56 -20.02 1.14
CA LEU A 10 -22.57 -19.65 -0.28
C LEU A 10 -21.26 -18.97 -0.65
N THR A 11 -20.80 -19.19 -1.87
CA THR A 11 -19.70 -18.46 -2.48
C THR A 11 -20.24 -17.44 -3.48
N PHE A 12 -19.39 -16.54 -3.97
CA PHE A 12 -19.81 -15.59 -5.02
C PHE A 12 -20.18 -16.28 -6.34
N ASP A 13 -19.70 -17.50 -6.57
CA ASP A 13 -20.08 -18.31 -7.74
C ASP A 13 -21.52 -18.86 -7.63
N ASP A 14 -22.06 -18.94 -6.42
CA ASP A 14 -23.40 -19.47 -6.15
C ASP A 14 -24.50 -18.39 -6.17
N VAL A 15 -24.12 -17.10 -6.16
CA VAL A 15 -25.06 -15.99 -5.96
C VAL A 15 -24.83 -14.84 -6.92
N LEU A 16 -25.91 -14.12 -7.24
CA LEU A 16 -25.87 -12.86 -7.97
C LEU A 16 -26.55 -11.77 -7.14
N LEU A 17 -26.08 -10.52 -7.32
CA LEU A 17 -26.78 -9.38 -6.73
C LEU A 17 -28.07 -9.12 -7.49
N VAL A 18 -29.17 -9.02 -6.74
CA VAL A 18 -30.48 -8.65 -7.31
C VAL A 18 -30.50 -7.14 -7.53
N PRO A 19 -30.74 -6.66 -8.78
CA PRO A 19 -30.86 -5.24 -9.02
C PRO A 19 -32.02 -4.62 -8.27
N GLY A 20 -31.78 -3.46 -7.68
CA GLY A 20 -32.80 -2.66 -6.97
C GLY A 20 -33.02 -1.32 -7.66
N SER A 21 -34.17 -0.69 -7.39
CA SER A 21 -34.40 0.70 -7.79
C SER A 21 -33.51 1.63 -6.99
N SER A 22 -32.87 2.59 -7.67
CA SER A 22 -32.04 3.63 -7.01
C SER A 22 -32.34 5.00 -7.64
N SER A 23 -32.39 6.02 -6.79
CA SER A 23 -32.46 7.41 -7.19
C SER A 23 -31.12 8.14 -7.06
N VAL A 24 -30.06 7.42 -6.66
CA VAL A 24 -28.72 7.98 -6.43
C VAL A 24 -27.90 7.84 -7.71
N LEU A 25 -27.30 8.94 -8.16
CA LEU A 25 -26.36 8.92 -9.29
C LEU A 25 -25.01 8.33 -8.87
N PRO A 26 -24.28 7.67 -9.78
CA PRO A 26 -22.94 7.13 -9.47
C PRO A 26 -21.98 8.16 -8.88
N SER A 27 -22.07 9.42 -9.28
CA SER A 27 -21.25 10.52 -8.75
C SER A 27 -21.60 10.96 -7.32
N GLU A 28 -22.77 10.57 -6.84
CA GLU A 28 -23.29 10.92 -5.50
C GLU A 28 -23.05 9.78 -4.48
N VAL A 29 -22.51 8.64 -4.93
CA VAL A 29 -22.28 7.48 -4.07
C VAL A 29 -21.11 7.74 -3.12
N THR A 30 -21.35 7.50 -1.83
CA THR A 30 -20.29 7.47 -0.80
C THR A 30 -19.90 6.02 -0.54
N LEU A 31 -18.63 5.71 -0.79
CA LEU A 31 -18.07 4.36 -0.57
C LEU A 31 -17.38 4.22 0.79
N THR A 32 -17.37 5.28 1.58
CA THR A 32 -16.75 5.31 2.91
C THR A 32 -17.30 4.20 3.79
N THR A 33 -16.41 3.40 4.35
CA THR A 33 -16.79 2.28 5.21
C THR A 33 -15.83 2.17 6.39
N ARG A 34 -16.33 1.60 7.47
CA ARG A 34 -15.54 1.38 8.69
C ARG A 34 -15.00 -0.04 8.72
N LEU A 35 -13.67 -0.17 8.71
CA LEU A 35 -12.99 -1.45 8.84
C LEU A 35 -12.91 -1.89 10.32
N THR A 36 -12.55 -0.97 11.19
CA THR A 36 -12.49 -1.18 12.66
C THR A 36 -13.04 0.05 13.37
N ALA A 37 -13.08 0.03 14.69
CA ALA A 37 -13.48 1.20 15.48
C ALA A 37 -12.59 2.44 15.22
N ALA A 38 -11.34 2.24 14.81
CA ALA A 38 -10.35 3.30 14.60
C ALA A 38 -9.94 3.49 13.14
N ILE A 39 -10.36 2.61 12.21
CA ILE A 39 -9.95 2.66 10.82
C ILE A 39 -11.18 2.80 9.92
N GLU A 40 -11.19 3.89 9.17
CA GLU A 40 -12.16 4.17 8.13
C GLU A 40 -11.48 4.14 6.76
N LEU A 41 -12.13 3.54 5.77
CA LEU A 41 -11.67 3.47 4.40
C LEU A 41 -12.55 4.33 3.50
N ARG A 42 -11.97 4.97 2.52
CA ARG A 42 -12.71 5.73 1.48
C ARG A 42 -13.30 4.79 0.41
N SER A 43 -12.66 3.67 0.19
CA SER A 43 -13.09 2.60 -0.70
C SER A 43 -13.11 1.27 0.06
N PRO A 44 -14.21 0.47 0.02
CA PRO A 44 -14.36 -0.74 0.82
C PRO A 44 -13.58 -1.92 0.23
N LEU A 45 -12.31 -1.70 -0.11
CA LEU A 45 -11.43 -2.68 -0.73
C LEU A 45 -10.25 -3.00 0.18
N LEU A 46 -10.00 -4.28 0.37
CA LEU A 46 -8.84 -4.82 1.07
C LEU A 46 -8.11 -5.77 0.15
N SER A 47 -6.78 -5.70 0.09
CA SER A 47 -6.02 -6.76 -0.57
C SER A 47 -5.71 -7.90 0.39
N ALA A 48 -5.69 -9.12 -0.15
CA ALA A 48 -5.43 -10.32 0.65
C ALA A 48 -3.97 -10.37 1.13
N ALA A 49 -3.79 -10.82 2.39
CA ALA A 49 -2.48 -11.04 2.99
C ALA A 49 -1.83 -12.34 2.46
N MET A 50 -1.62 -12.40 1.17
CA MET A 50 -1.08 -13.56 0.45
C MET A 50 0.27 -13.23 -0.16
N ASP A 51 1.17 -14.22 -0.13
CA ASP A 51 2.45 -14.17 -0.81
C ASP A 51 2.24 -13.85 -2.29
N THR A 52 3.10 -13.02 -2.87
CA THR A 52 3.05 -12.52 -4.25
C THR A 52 1.79 -11.69 -4.62
N VAL A 53 0.86 -11.48 -3.70
CA VAL A 53 -0.34 -10.64 -3.90
C VAL A 53 -0.16 -9.28 -3.25
N THR A 54 0.14 -9.23 -1.95
CA THR A 54 0.25 -7.97 -1.22
C THR A 54 1.61 -7.80 -0.57
N GLU A 55 2.46 -7.08 -1.26
CA GLU A 55 3.69 -6.46 -0.79
C GLU A 55 3.55 -4.94 -0.86
N HIS A 56 4.63 -4.17 -0.63
CA HIS A 56 4.56 -2.71 -0.60
C HIS A 56 3.91 -2.08 -1.84
N GLN A 57 4.16 -2.60 -3.04
CA GLN A 57 3.61 -2.02 -4.28
C GLN A 57 2.09 -2.09 -4.31
N THR A 58 1.52 -3.27 -4.03
CA THR A 58 0.07 -3.46 -3.97
C THR A 58 -0.54 -2.65 -2.82
N ALA A 59 0.11 -2.64 -1.64
CA ALA A 59 -0.36 -1.87 -0.49
C ALA A 59 -0.39 -0.37 -0.78
N ILE A 60 0.62 0.19 -1.46
CA ILE A 60 0.67 1.59 -1.89
C ILE A 60 -0.46 1.88 -2.89
N ALA A 61 -0.67 1.01 -3.88
CA ALA A 61 -1.74 1.19 -4.86
C ALA A 61 -3.11 1.18 -4.19
N MET A 62 -3.36 0.23 -3.30
CA MET A 62 -4.61 0.15 -2.52
C MET A 62 -4.84 1.40 -1.67
N ALA A 63 -3.81 1.89 -0.99
CA ALA A 63 -3.91 3.09 -0.15
C ALA A 63 -4.26 4.33 -0.98
N ARG A 64 -3.65 4.50 -2.15
CA ARG A 64 -3.93 5.62 -3.08
C ARG A 64 -5.37 5.65 -3.57
N GLU A 65 -5.98 4.48 -3.74
CA GLU A 65 -7.38 4.34 -4.16
C GLU A 65 -8.37 4.36 -2.96
N GLY A 66 -7.86 4.60 -1.75
CA GLY A 66 -8.69 4.72 -0.55
C GLY A 66 -9.05 3.39 0.13
N GLY A 67 -8.48 2.29 -0.33
CA GLY A 67 -8.55 0.97 0.30
C GLY A 67 -7.38 0.74 1.28
N ILE A 68 -7.13 -0.52 1.62
CA ILE A 68 -6.02 -0.92 2.49
C ILE A 68 -5.35 -2.20 2.00
N GLY A 69 -4.02 -2.21 1.99
CA GLY A 69 -3.21 -3.39 1.72
C GLY A 69 -2.82 -4.11 3.00
N ILE A 70 -2.98 -5.44 3.02
CA ILE A 70 -2.55 -6.26 4.15
C ILE A 70 -1.31 -7.05 3.71
N ILE A 71 -0.14 -6.66 4.22
CA ILE A 71 1.13 -7.30 3.89
C ILE A 71 1.16 -8.71 4.48
N HIS A 72 1.57 -9.69 3.68
CA HIS A 72 1.62 -11.08 4.09
C HIS A 72 2.77 -11.35 5.09
N LYS A 73 2.66 -12.47 5.81
CA LYS A 73 3.64 -12.88 6.82
C LYS A 73 4.70 -13.87 6.34
N ASN A 74 4.68 -14.27 5.07
CA ASN A 74 5.62 -15.27 4.51
C ASN A 74 6.96 -14.63 4.16
N MET A 75 7.59 -14.01 5.16
CA MET A 75 8.90 -13.36 5.09
C MET A 75 9.46 -13.20 6.51
N SER A 76 10.71 -12.81 6.66
CA SER A 76 11.27 -12.51 7.97
C SER A 76 10.64 -11.24 8.57
N ILE A 77 10.77 -11.08 9.89
CA ILE A 77 10.28 -9.89 10.60
C ILE A 77 10.90 -8.62 10.02
N GLU A 78 12.20 -8.66 9.72
CA GLU A 78 12.96 -7.54 9.17
C GLU A 78 12.51 -7.19 7.73
N GLU A 79 12.16 -8.19 6.93
CA GLU A 79 11.63 -7.99 5.59
C GLU A 79 10.23 -7.38 5.64
N GLN A 80 9.35 -7.90 6.50
CA GLN A 80 8.01 -7.35 6.67
C GLN A 80 8.05 -5.90 7.15
N ALA A 81 8.93 -5.59 8.10
CA ALA A 81 9.14 -4.22 8.56
C ALA A 81 9.62 -3.29 7.44
N ARG A 82 10.52 -3.77 6.55
CA ARG A 82 10.95 -2.99 5.38
C ARG A 82 9.83 -2.77 4.36
N GLU A 83 8.97 -3.77 4.15
CA GLU A 83 7.79 -3.61 3.28
C GLU A 83 6.83 -2.56 3.84
N GLU A 84 6.54 -2.60 5.13
CA GLU A 84 5.71 -1.60 5.80
C GLU A 84 6.34 -0.20 5.73
N GLU A 85 7.63 -0.09 5.97
CA GLU A 85 8.37 1.18 5.90
C GLU A 85 8.27 1.82 4.52
N ARG A 86 8.37 1.02 3.44
CA ARG A 86 8.20 1.51 2.05
C ARG A 86 6.81 2.07 1.82
N VAL A 87 5.76 1.43 2.35
CA VAL A 87 4.40 1.94 2.27
C VAL A 87 4.28 3.28 2.99
N LYS A 88 4.75 3.36 4.23
CA LYS A 88 4.71 4.60 5.03
C LYS A 88 5.49 5.75 4.38
N LYS A 89 6.67 5.46 3.86
CA LYS A 89 7.48 6.45 3.13
C LYS A 89 6.78 6.96 1.87
N SER A 90 6.02 6.12 1.18
CA SER A 90 5.31 6.53 -0.04
C SER A 90 4.18 7.53 0.23
N GLU A 91 3.57 7.51 1.41
CA GLU A 91 2.50 8.44 1.80
C GLU A 91 3.04 9.82 2.17
N SER A 92 4.22 9.86 2.77
CA SER A 92 4.77 11.11 3.31
C SER A 92 5.29 12.07 2.23
N GLY A 93 5.51 11.61 1.00
CA GLY A 93 6.24 12.38 -0.02
C GLY A 93 7.66 12.76 0.41
N MET A 94 8.07 12.35 1.60
CA MET A 94 9.35 12.66 2.21
C MET A 94 10.28 11.46 2.04
N ILE A 95 11.41 11.68 1.42
CA ILE A 95 12.48 10.69 1.35
C ILE A 95 13.20 10.72 2.70
N ILE A 96 12.90 9.74 3.56
CA ILE A 96 13.64 9.54 4.81
C ILE A 96 14.92 8.79 4.44
N ASP A 97 16.06 9.30 4.89
CA ASP A 97 17.39 8.78 4.56
C ASP A 97 17.69 8.84 3.04
N PRO A 98 17.70 10.04 2.45
CA PRO A 98 18.03 10.21 1.04
C PRO A 98 19.49 9.85 0.77
N ILE A 99 19.74 9.30 -0.42
CA ILE A 99 21.11 9.22 -0.92
C ILE A 99 21.60 10.64 -1.12
N THR A 100 22.67 10.98 -0.43
CA THR A 100 23.21 12.34 -0.42
C THR A 100 24.63 12.37 -0.97
N VAL A 101 25.03 13.54 -1.44
CA VAL A 101 26.39 13.80 -1.89
C VAL A 101 26.98 14.98 -1.12
N THR A 102 28.29 15.08 -1.10
CA THR A 102 29.02 16.19 -0.50
C THR A 102 29.44 17.18 -1.56
N ARG A 103 29.75 18.44 -1.16
CA ARG A 103 30.25 19.49 -2.09
C ARG A 103 31.56 19.14 -2.81
N ASN A 104 32.32 18.19 -2.27
CA ASN A 104 33.62 17.81 -2.82
C ASN A 104 33.54 16.71 -3.88
N GLN A 105 32.36 16.11 -4.09
CA GLN A 105 32.18 15.10 -5.13
C GLN A 105 32.05 15.76 -6.50
N SER A 106 32.71 15.15 -7.47
CA SER A 106 32.66 15.63 -8.86
C SER A 106 31.29 15.34 -9.49
N VAL A 107 30.95 16.12 -10.52
CA VAL A 107 29.73 15.91 -11.29
C VAL A 107 29.64 14.49 -11.89
N ALA A 108 30.82 13.95 -12.31
CA ALA A 108 30.88 12.58 -12.86
C ALA A 108 30.49 11.52 -11.82
N GLU A 109 31.01 11.62 -10.59
CA GLU A 109 30.65 10.73 -9.48
C GLU A 109 29.17 10.85 -9.12
N VAL A 110 28.64 12.07 -9.09
CA VAL A 110 27.21 12.31 -8.85
C VAL A 110 26.33 11.67 -9.93
N GLN A 111 26.72 11.79 -11.20
CA GLN A 111 26.00 11.17 -12.31
C GLN A 111 26.04 9.63 -12.24
N GLU A 112 27.16 9.05 -11.82
CA GLU A 112 27.28 7.60 -11.62
C GLU A 112 26.35 7.10 -10.51
N ILE A 113 26.29 7.82 -9.38
CA ILE A 113 25.36 7.54 -8.30
C ILE A 113 23.92 7.63 -8.79
N MET A 114 23.54 8.70 -9.50
CA MET A 114 22.20 8.88 -10.04
C MET A 114 21.82 7.76 -11.01
N ALA A 115 22.74 7.30 -11.86
CA ALA A 115 22.53 6.19 -12.79
C ALA A 115 22.36 4.86 -12.04
N THR A 116 23.19 4.59 -11.03
CA THR A 116 23.15 3.37 -10.23
C THR A 116 21.83 3.21 -9.48
N TYR A 117 21.37 4.30 -8.87
CA TYR A 117 20.15 4.30 -8.05
C TYR A 117 18.89 4.71 -8.82
N ARG A 118 19.03 5.04 -10.11
CA ARG A 118 17.93 5.48 -11.01
C ARG A 118 17.13 6.66 -10.44
N ILE A 119 17.84 7.65 -9.91
CA ILE A 119 17.26 8.86 -9.34
C ILE A 119 17.67 10.08 -10.15
N SER A 120 16.81 11.10 -10.20
CA SER A 120 17.00 12.29 -11.02
C SER A 120 17.60 13.50 -10.27
N GLY A 121 17.84 13.35 -8.97
CA GLY A 121 18.39 14.41 -8.14
C GLY A 121 18.90 13.88 -6.81
N LEU A 122 19.89 14.58 -6.23
CA LEU A 122 20.51 14.22 -4.96
C LEU A 122 20.65 15.48 -4.09
N PRO A 123 20.30 15.41 -2.79
CA PRO A 123 20.63 16.46 -1.84
C PRO A 123 22.14 16.56 -1.64
N VAL A 124 22.64 17.79 -1.54
CA VAL A 124 24.06 18.06 -1.24
C VAL A 124 24.19 18.43 0.23
N LEU A 125 24.89 17.61 1.01
CA LEU A 125 25.16 17.91 2.41
C LEU A 125 26.30 18.91 2.58
N ALA A 126 26.07 19.92 3.40
CA ALA A 126 27.10 20.85 3.85
C ALA A 126 27.17 20.79 5.38
N GLY A 127 28.25 20.19 5.91
CA GLY A 127 28.47 20.15 7.36
C GLY A 127 27.48 19.33 8.17
N GLY A 128 26.89 18.27 7.59
CA GLY A 128 25.96 17.35 8.28
C GLY A 128 24.49 17.75 8.27
N HIS A 129 24.15 18.84 7.60
CA HIS A 129 22.77 19.27 7.37
C HIS A 129 22.47 19.40 5.86
N VAL A 130 21.22 19.09 5.49
CA VAL A 130 20.70 19.33 4.12
C VAL A 130 20.50 20.83 3.94
#